data_52fad8d9f923e01965b9f7d6e5f6bc7a
#
_entry.id   52fad8d9f923e01965b9f7d6e5f6bc7a
#
_cell.length_a   1.000
_cell.length_b   1.000
_cell.length_c   1.000
_cell.angle_alpha   90.00
_cell.angle_beta   90.00
_cell.angle_gamma   90.00
#
_symmetry.space_group_name_H-M   'P 1'
#
loop_
_entity.id
_entity.type
_entity.pdbx_description
1 polymer ?
#
loop_
_entity_poly.entity_id
_entity_poly.type
_entity_poly.pdbx_seq_one_letter_code
_entity_poly.pdbx_strand_id
1 'polypeptide(L)'
;MIKALLFDLDNTLYPASSGLDREIDRRMTAFTARYLGIPEKEAHTLRKTDARLFGTTLQWLREVYGFHDIEEYIQAVHPPEVSQFIRFDPKLVQMLEELPFPKAVLTNSPREHAERVLNCLKITDYFNAVFDIRFNSFRGKPYPEAYQRAVNYLGTKINEVLFVDDLPPYLTAFQALGGFPLLVDEEGKQRDSGLPSIPSILDLPSYLQRCAD
;
A
#
# COMPACT_ATOMS: atom_id res chain seq x y z
N MET A 1 -15.29 -0.13 -18.37
CA MET A 1 -15.41 1.26 -17.88
C MET A 1 -15.15 1.26 -16.37
N ILE A 2 -14.29 2.16 -15.87
CA ILE A 2 -13.95 2.28 -14.44
C ILE A 2 -15.17 2.82 -13.69
N LYS A 3 -15.48 2.20 -12.55
CA LYS A 3 -16.60 2.62 -11.66
C LYS A 3 -16.14 2.88 -10.22
N ALA A 4 -14.96 2.44 -9.83
CA ALA A 4 -14.40 2.68 -8.51
C ALA A 4 -12.88 2.77 -8.56
N LEU A 5 -12.30 3.45 -7.56
CA LEU A 5 -10.87 3.59 -7.39
C LEU A 5 -10.44 2.91 -6.09
N LEU A 6 -9.43 2.06 -6.19
CA LEU A 6 -8.79 1.43 -5.06
C LEU A 6 -7.35 1.95 -4.98
N PHE A 7 -6.92 2.41 -3.82
CA PHE A 7 -5.60 2.99 -3.63
C PHE A 7 -4.81 2.18 -2.60
N ASP A 8 -3.56 1.92 -2.88
CA ASP A 8 -2.62 1.70 -1.80
C ASP A 8 -2.42 2.99 -1.00
N LEU A 9 -1.76 2.86 0.14
CA LEU A 9 -1.51 3.96 1.07
C LEU A 9 -0.08 4.48 0.96
N ASP A 10 0.86 3.62 1.36
CA ASP A 10 2.27 3.97 1.57
C ASP A 10 2.99 4.13 0.23
N ASN A 11 3.72 5.26 0.03
CA ASN A 11 4.34 5.64 -1.24
C ASN A 11 3.38 5.83 -2.43
N THR A 12 2.07 5.77 -2.19
CA THR A 12 1.04 5.97 -3.22
C THR A 12 0.25 7.25 -2.97
N LEU A 13 -0.37 7.44 -1.79
CA LEU A 13 -1.07 8.68 -1.42
C LEU A 13 -0.13 9.78 -0.91
N TYR A 14 1.11 9.47 -0.70
CA TYR A 14 2.20 10.40 -0.44
C TYR A 14 3.48 9.88 -1.11
N PRO A 15 4.45 10.76 -1.44
CA PRO A 15 5.61 10.36 -2.22
C PRO A 15 6.58 9.47 -1.44
N ALA A 16 7.23 8.52 -2.11
CA ALA A 16 8.27 7.65 -1.54
C ALA A 16 9.48 8.46 -1.03
N SER A 17 9.73 9.63 -1.64
CA SER A 17 10.76 10.59 -1.20
C SER A 17 10.52 11.16 0.20
N SER A 18 9.31 11.02 0.77
CA SER A 18 8.99 11.40 2.15
C SER A 18 9.87 10.67 3.19
N GLY A 19 10.26 9.44 2.90
CA GLY A 19 11.10 8.62 3.75
C GLY A 19 10.36 7.86 4.86
N LEU A 20 9.03 7.93 4.94
CA LEU A 20 8.24 7.19 5.94
C LEU A 20 8.40 5.67 5.77
N ASP A 21 8.28 5.17 4.53
CA ASP A 21 8.48 3.74 4.25
C ASP A 21 9.91 3.27 4.56
N ARG A 22 10.92 4.10 4.30
CA ARG A 22 12.32 3.80 4.69
C ARG A 22 12.48 3.65 6.20
N GLU A 23 11.80 4.47 6.98
CA GLU A 23 11.83 4.36 8.45
C GLU A 23 11.09 3.09 8.90
N ILE A 24 9.95 2.75 8.30
CA ILE A 24 9.25 1.49 8.57
C ILE A 24 10.14 0.29 8.20
N ASP A 25 10.78 0.29 7.04
CA ASP A 25 11.70 -0.77 6.60
C ASP A 25 12.89 -0.94 7.56
N ARG A 26 13.47 0.16 8.03
CA ARG A 26 14.53 0.15 9.05
C ARG A 26 14.04 -0.47 10.35
N ARG A 27 12.86 -0.08 10.84
CA ARG A 27 12.27 -0.63 12.07
C ARG A 27 11.93 -2.11 11.93
N MET A 28 11.40 -2.52 10.78
CA MET A 28 11.18 -3.94 10.47
C MET A 28 12.49 -4.74 10.53
N THR A 29 13.59 -4.18 10.01
CA THR A 29 14.90 -4.82 10.05
C THR A 29 15.41 -4.94 11.49
N ALA A 30 15.35 -3.87 12.27
CA ALA A 30 15.76 -3.87 13.67
C ALA A 30 14.92 -4.85 14.53
N PHE A 31 13.60 -4.88 14.29
CA PHE A 31 12.72 -5.85 14.96
C PHE A 31 13.12 -7.29 14.64
N THR A 32 13.27 -7.59 13.34
CA THR A 32 13.65 -8.93 12.88
C THR A 32 15.00 -9.37 13.47
N ALA A 33 16.01 -8.47 13.45
CA ALA A 33 17.32 -8.73 14.03
C ALA A 33 17.23 -9.07 15.52
N ARG A 34 16.47 -8.27 16.28
CA ARG A 34 16.24 -8.50 17.72
C ARG A 34 15.53 -9.82 17.97
N TYR A 35 14.46 -10.10 17.23
CA TYR A 35 13.67 -11.30 17.44
C TYR A 35 14.43 -12.59 17.10
N LEU A 36 15.19 -12.58 16.00
CA LEU A 36 15.98 -13.74 15.56
C LEU A 36 17.35 -13.85 16.26
N GLY A 37 17.80 -12.81 16.99
CA GLY A 37 19.12 -12.78 17.61
C GLY A 37 20.28 -12.72 16.61
N ILE A 38 20.09 -12.07 15.44
CA ILE A 38 21.05 -11.97 14.34
C ILE A 38 21.45 -10.51 14.06
N PRO A 39 22.58 -10.26 13.37
CA PRO A 39 22.94 -8.90 12.96
C PRO A 39 21.92 -8.26 12.02
N GLU A 40 21.71 -6.93 12.10
CA GLU A 40 20.78 -6.20 11.25
C GLU A 40 21.04 -6.40 9.75
N LYS A 41 22.31 -6.49 9.34
CA LYS A 41 22.65 -6.75 7.93
C LYS A 41 22.11 -8.09 7.44
N GLU A 42 22.17 -9.12 8.26
CA GLU A 42 21.65 -10.45 7.96
C GLU A 42 20.11 -10.42 7.96
N ALA A 43 19.49 -9.82 8.98
CA ALA A 43 18.04 -9.62 9.05
C ALA A 43 17.50 -8.87 7.83
N HIS A 44 18.19 -7.81 7.39
CA HIS A 44 17.83 -7.09 6.17
C HIS A 44 17.86 -8.00 4.94
N THR A 45 18.92 -8.81 4.78
CA THR A 45 19.04 -9.74 3.65
C THR A 45 17.89 -10.75 3.65
N LEU A 46 17.66 -11.43 4.78
CA LEU A 46 16.58 -12.41 4.92
C LEU A 46 15.19 -11.80 4.63
N ARG A 47 14.94 -10.59 5.11
CA ARG A 47 13.68 -9.88 4.80
C ARG A 47 13.52 -9.60 3.30
N LYS A 48 14.58 -9.21 2.62
CA LYS A 48 14.54 -8.88 1.18
C LYS A 48 14.50 -10.11 0.28
N THR A 49 14.98 -11.26 0.75
CA THR A 49 14.94 -12.52 -0.02
C THR A 49 13.75 -13.38 0.36
N ASP A 50 13.64 -13.76 1.62
CA ASP A 50 12.73 -14.82 2.06
C ASP A 50 11.33 -14.29 2.37
N ALA A 51 11.22 -13.15 3.07
CA ALA A 51 9.91 -12.60 3.42
C ALA A 51 9.05 -12.22 2.20
N ARG A 52 9.66 -11.95 1.05
CA ARG A 52 8.93 -11.71 -0.21
C ARG A 52 8.05 -12.88 -0.64
N LEU A 53 8.43 -14.11 -0.30
CA LEU A 53 7.68 -15.32 -0.63
C LEU A 53 6.37 -15.42 0.16
N PHE A 54 6.26 -14.67 1.27
CA PHE A 54 5.13 -14.68 2.19
C PHE A 54 4.25 -13.43 2.09
N GLY A 55 4.58 -12.50 1.21
CA GLY A 55 3.84 -11.24 1.03
C GLY A 55 4.21 -10.15 2.02
N THR A 56 4.33 -10.44 3.33
CA THR A 56 4.76 -9.47 4.35
C THR A 56 5.80 -10.06 5.30
N THR A 57 6.65 -9.19 5.90
CA THR A 57 7.60 -9.61 6.92
C THR A 57 6.90 -10.24 8.14
N LEU A 58 5.76 -9.69 8.56
CA LEU A 58 4.99 -10.25 9.66
C LEU A 58 4.53 -11.68 9.37
N GLN A 59 3.98 -11.93 8.17
CA GLN A 59 3.55 -13.27 7.80
C GLN A 59 4.71 -14.26 7.75
N TRP A 60 5.83 -13.86 7.18
CA TRP A 60 7.05 -14.67 7.17
C TRP A 60 7.53 -15.02 8.59
N LEU A 61 7.61 -14.05 9.52
CA LEU A 61 7.99 -14.31 10.91
C LEU A 61 7.02 -15.27 11.60
N ARG A 62 5.73 -15.16 11.32
CA ARG A 62 4.71 -16.07 11.88
C ARG A 62 4.84 -17.48 11.37
N GLU A 63 4.94 -17.66 10.05
CA GLU A 63 4.91 -18.99 9.42
C GLU A 63 6.23 -19.73 9.56
N VAL A 64 7.38 -19.04 9.51
CA VAL A 64 8.70 -19.68 9.53
C VAL A 64 9.28 -19.74 10.93
N TYR A 65 9.08 -18.71 11.75
CA TYR A 65 9.72 -18.60 13.08
C TYR A 65 8.74 -18.68 14.25
N GLY A 66 7.46 -18.88 13.99
CA GLY A 66 6.45 -19.03 15.04
C GLY A 66 6.19 -17.76 15.85
N PHE A 67 6.38 -16.59 15.24
CA PHE A 67 6.10 -15.33 15.91
C PHE A 67 4.59 -15.13 16.14
N HIS A 68 4.17 -14.76 17.36
CA HIS A 68 2.76 -14.67 17.72
C HIS A 68 2.29 -13.31 18.21
N ASP A 69 3.19 -12.46 18.74
CA ASP A 69 2.81 -11.15 19.27
C ASP A 69 2.70 -10.11 18.15
N ILE A 70 1.59 -10.17 17.44
CA ILE A 70 1.32 -9.31 16.29
C ILE A 70 1.30 -7.83 16.70
N GLU A 71 0.75 -7.53 17.88
CA GLU A 71 0.65 -6.14 18.36
C GLU A 71 2.02 -5.56 18.71
N GLU A 72 2.91 -6.36 19.33
CA GLU A 72 4.30 -5.95 19.53
C GLU A 72 4.97 -5.56 18.20
N TYR A 73 4.82 -6.41 17.18
CA TYR A 73 5.39 -6.12 15.86
C TYR A 73 4.84 -4.83 15.27
N ILE A 74 3.52 -4.66 15.23
CA ILE A 74 2.85 -3.50 14.65
C ILE A 74 3.30 -2.21 15.35
N GLN A 75 3.34 -2.20 16.67
CA GLN A 75 3.77 -1.03 17.44
C GLN A 75 5.26 -0.71 17.23
N ALA A 76 6.10 -1.72 17.12
CA ALA A 76 7.53 -1.54 16.93
C ALA A 76 7.88 -0.97 15.56
N VAL A 77 7.20 -1.41 14.50
CA VAL A 77 7.60 -1.09 13.11
C VAL A 77 6.94 0.16 12.55
N HIS A 78 5.76 0.55 13.03
CA HIS A 78 5.07 1.74 12.53
C HIS A 78 5.31 2.95 13.46
N PRO A 79 5.96 4.03 12.97
CA PRO A 79 6.24 5.19 13.81
C PRO A 79 4.92 5.86 14.26
N PRO A 80 4.80 6.29 15.53
CA PRO A 80 3.60 6.96 16.02
C PRO A 80 3.44 8.37 15.41
N GLU A 81 4.55 9.04 15.08
CA GLU A 81 4.61 10.43 14.60
C GLU A 81 4.90 10.48 13.09
N VAL A 82 3.90 10.17 12.26
CA VAL A 82 4.04 10.21 10.80
C VAL A 82 4.26 11.62 10.24
N SER A 83 3.83 12.66 10.98
CA SER A 83 4.01 14.08 10.62
C SER A 83 5.47 14.54 10.52
N GLN A 84 6.41 13.75 11.03
CA GLN A 84 7.84 14.00 10.82
C GLN A 84 8.29 13.69 9.38
N PHE A 85 7.54 12.88 8.66
CA PHE A 85 7.88 12.39 7.32
C PHE A 85 6.96 12.94 6.24
N ILE A 86 5.65 13.00 6.52
CA ILE A 86 4.63 13.39 5.53
C ILE A 86 3.93 14.67 5.99
N ARG A 87 3.44 15.43 5.02
CA ARG A 87 2.76 16.70 5.28
C ARG A 87 1.49 16.80 4.43
N PHE A 88 0.54 17.57 4.96
CA PHE A 88 -0.63 17.98 4.21
C PHE A 88 -0.26 18.64 2.89
N ASP A 89 -0.91 18.20 1.81
CA ASP A 89 -0.83 18.80 0.49
C ASP A 89 -2.23 19.16 -0.02
N PRO A 90 -2.55 20.45 -0.20
CA PRO A 90 -3.86 20.87 -0.69
C PRO A 90 -4.17 20.36 -2.11
N LYS A 91 -3.14 20.07 -2.92
CA LYS A 91 -3.34 19.53 -4.27
C LYS A 91 -3.87 18.09 -4.23
N LEU A 92 -3.44 17.30 -3.23
CA LEU A 92 -3.97 15.96 -3.03
C LEU A 92 -5.46 15.99 -2.67
N VAL A 93 -5.85 16.89 -1.78
CA VAL A 93 -7.26 17.11 -1.41
C VAL A 93 -8.08 17.50 -2.64
N GLN A 94 -7.65 18.53 -3.36
CA GLN A 94 -8.32 18.97 -4.58
C GLN A 94 -8.46 17.83 -5.59
N MET A 95 -7.41 17.07 -5.84
CA MET A 95 -7.43 15.93 -6.75
C MET A 95 -8.47 14.89 -6.31
N LEU A 96 -8.54 14.55 -5.02
CA LEU A 96 -9.51 13.59 -4.50
C LEU A 96 -10.95 14.09 -4.59
N GLU A 97 -11.18 15.40 -4.41
CA GLU A 97 -12.49 16.06 -4.58
C GLU A 97 -13.00 15.99 -6.03
N GLU A 98 -12.10 16.20 -6.98
CA GLU A 98 -12.44 16.23 -8.42
C GLU A 98 -12.75 14.84 -8.98
N LEU A 99 -12.36 13.75 -8.31
CA LEU A 99 -12.61 12.38 -8.78
C LEU A 99 -14.03 11.92 -8.43
N PRO A 100 -14.90 11.69 -9.45
CA PRO A 100 -16.33 11.38 -9.22
C PRO A 100 -16.61 9.92 -8.87
N PHE A 101 -15.58 9.15 -8.50
CA PHE A 101 -15.69 7.72 -8.24
C PHE A 101 -15.73 7.43 -6.73
N PRO A 102 -16.42 6.38 -6.28
CA PRO A 102 -16.18 5.76 -4.98
C PRO A 102 -14.71 5.41 -4.83
N LYS A 103 -14.14 5.72 -3.66
CA LYS A 103 -12.71 5.54 -3.36
C LYS A 103 -12.54 4.70 -2.10
N ALA A 104 -11.58 3.78 -2.12
CA ALA A 104 -11.20 3.03 -0.93
C ALA A 104 -9.68 2.84 -0.88
N VAL A 105 -9.17 2.60 0.32
CA VAL A 105 -7.77 2.24 0.55
C VAL A 105 -7.66 0.73 0.76
N LEU A 106 -6.69 0.08 0.10
CA LEU A 106 -6.28 -1.30 0.34
C LEU A 106 -4.78 -1.33 0.66
N THR A 107 -4.46 -1.52 1.93
CA THR A 107 -3.08 -1.49 2.42
C THR A 107 -2.67 -2.76 3.15
N ASN A 108 -1.38 -3.10 3.09
CA ASN A 108 -0.77 -4.14 3.92
C ASN A 108 -0.31 -3.59 5.29
N SER A 109 -0.50 -2.31 5.53
CA SER A 109 -0.29 -1.67 6.83
C SER A 109 -1.49 -1.91 7.77
N PRO A 110 -1.31 -1.81 9.10
CA PRO A 110 -2.40 -1.92 10.06
C PRO A 110 -3.27 -0.66 10.09
N ARG A 111 -4.46 -0.80 10.60
CA ARG A 111 -5.49 0.25 10.68
C ARG A 111 -4.97 1.53 11.32
N GLU A 112 -4.25 1.40 12.41
CA GLU A 112 -3.74 2.53 13.20
C GLU A 112 -2.71 3.36 12.42
N HIS A 113 -1.90 2.70 11.58
CA HIS A 113 -0.97 3.39 10.68
C HIS A 113 -1.75 4.12 9.58
N ALA A 114 -2.69 3.43 8.95
CA ALA A 114 -3.51 4.02 7.90
C ALA A 114 -4.26 5.26 8.40
N GLU A 115 -4.88 5.21 9.57
CA GLU A 115 -5.58 6.34 10.17
C GLU A 115 -4.64 7.52 10.48
N ARG A 116 -3.43 7.26 11.01
CA ARG A 116 -2.43 8.31 11.23
C ARG A 116 -2.01 9.00 9.93
N VAL A 117 -1.77 8.23 8.87
CA VAL A 117 -1.40 8.77 7.56
C VAL A 117 -2.54 9.60 6.97
N LEU A 118 -3.76 9.03 6.87
CA LEU A 118 -4.93 9.70 6.30
C LEU A 118 -5.28 10.99 7.05
N ASN A 119 -5.22 10.96 8.38
CA ASN A 119 -5.45 12.14 9.23
C ASN A 119 -4.36 13.20 9.05
N CYS A 120 -3.09 12.81 8.96
CA CYS A 120 -1.98 13.74 8.72
C CYS A 120 -2.12 14.45 7.37
N LEU A 121 -2.54 13.71 6.34
CA LEU A 121 -2.81 14.24 5.00
C LEU A 121 -4.16 14.97 4.89
N LYS A 122 -5.05 14.86 5.91
CA LYS A 122 -6.42 15.40 5.94
C LYS A 122 -7.31 14.87 4.81
N ILE A 123 -7.21 13.59 4.50
CA ILE A 123 -7.93 12.95 3.39
C ILE A 123 -8.84 11.80 3.83
N THR A 124 -9.04 11.60 5.13
CA THR A 124 -9.85 10.49 5.66
C THR A 124 -11.25 10.45 5.07
N ASP A 125 -11.92 11.60 4.96
CA ASP A 125 -13.32 11.70 4.53
C ASP A 125 -13.54 11.46 3.02
N TYR A 126 -12.46 11.36 2.24
CA TYR A 126 -12.54 11.07 0.81
C TYR A 126 -12.63 9.57 0.49
N PHE A 127 -12.48 8.71 1.48
CA PHE A 127 -12.50 7.25 1.30
C PHE A 127 -13.71 6.61 1.97
N ASN A 128 -14.46 5.82 1.20
CA ASN A 128 -15.62 5.06 1.67
C ASN A 128 -15.22 3.94 2.65
N ALA A 129 -14.02 3.39 2.50
CA ALA A 129 -13.50 2.32 3.34
C ALA A 129 -11.97 2.28 3.34
N VAL A 130 -11.42 1.68 4.40
CA VAL A 130 -9.99 1.31 4.51
C VAL A 130 -9.91 -0.18 4.81
N PHE A 131 -9.29 -0.93 3.90
CA PHE A 131 -9.05 -2.37 4.00
C PHE A 131 -7.60 -2.57 4.41
N ASP A 132 -7.39 -2.76 5.69
CA ASP A 132 -6.07 -2.96 6.29
C ASP A 132 -5.67 -4.45 6.32
N ILE A 133 -4.47 -4.72 6.83
CA ILE A 133 -3.94 -6.10 6.91
C ILE A 133 -4.78 -7.00 7.83
N ARG A 134 -5.41 -6.46 8.90
CA ARG A 134 -6.29 -7.24 9.79
C ARG A 134 -7.61 -7.61 9.10
N PHE A 135 -8.21 -6.67 8.34
CA PHE A 135 -9.38 -6.95 7.51
C PHE A 135 -9.12 -8.14 6.56
N ASN A 136 -7.90 -8.23 6.05
CA ASN A 136 -7.45 -9.32 5.19
C ASN A 136 -6.91 -10.54 5.94
N SER A 137 -7.16 -10.65 7.26
CA SER A 137 -6.72 -11.78 8.09
C SER A 137 -5.21 -12.03 7.97
N PHE A 138 -4.43 -10.96 7.86
CA PHE A 138 -2.97 -10.93 7.67
C PHE A 138 -2.48 -11.57 6.36
N ARG A 139 -3.39 -11.79 5.39
CA ARG A 139 -3.09 -12.20 4.01
C ARG A 139 -3.51 -11.09 3.05
N GLY A 140 -2.73 -10.01 3.05
CA GLY A 140 -2.96 -8.83 2.22
C GLY A 140 -2.56 -9.02 0.75
N LYS A 141 -2.20 -7.94 0.07
CA LYS A 141 -1.62 -7.97 -1.27
C LYS A 141 -0.31 -8.78 -1.27
N PRO A 142 -0.01 -9.60 -2.26
CA PRO A 142 -0.68 -9.79 -3.55
C PRO A 142 -1.73 -10.91 -3.58
N TYR A 143 -2.24 -11.38 -2.46
CA TYR A 143 -3.20 -12.49 -2.45
C TYR A 143 -4.55 -12.06 -3.07
N PRO A 144 -5.13 -12.87 -3.99
CA PRO A 144 -6.38 -12.55 -4.70
C PRO A 144 -7.55 -12.19 -3.78
N GLU A 145 -7.63 -12.83 -2.63
CA GLU A 145 -8.70 -12.63 -1.66
C GLU A 145 -8.75 -11.20 -1.10
N ALA A 146 -7.59 -10.53 -0.96
CA ALA A 146 -7.53 -9.16 -0.48
C ALA A 146 -8.21 -8.20 -1.45
N TYR A 147 -7.96 -8.35 -2.74
CA TYR A 147 -8.60 -7.53 -3.78
C TYR A 147 -10.09 -7.85 -3.89
N GLN A 148 -10.45 -9.13 -3.90
CA GLN A 148 -11.84 -9.55 -4.04
C GLN A 148 -12.72 -9.04 -2.88
N ARG A 149 -12.22 -9.09 -1.65
CA ARG A 149 -12.94 -8.55 -0.48
C ARG A 149 -13.18 -7.05 -0.59
N ALA A 150 -12.17 -6.27 -1.00
CA ALA A 150 -12.30 -4.83 -1.18
C ALA A 150 -13.29 -4.48 -2.31
N VAL A 151 -13.20 -5.15 -3.44
CA VAL A 151 -14.08 -4.94 -4.60
C VAL A 151 -15.52 -5.33 -4.28
N ASN A 152 -15.74 -6.45 -3.61
CA ASN A 152 -17.08 -6.89 -3.18
C ASN A 152 -17.72 -5.88 -2.21
N TYR A 153 -16.94 -5.33 -1.27
CA TYR A 153 -17.42 -4.32 -0.33
C TYR A 153 -17.87 -3.04 -1.08
N LEU A 154 -17.15 -2.65 -2.13
CA LEU A 154 -17.52 -1.51 -2.97
C LEU A 154 -18.71 -1.78 -3.88
N GLY A 155 -19.26 -3.00 -3.90
CA GLY A 155 -20.41 -3.37 -4.71
C GLY A 155 -20.15 -3.34 -6.22
N THR A 156 -18.88 -3.55 -6.65
CA THR A 156 -18.45 -3.49 -8.05
C THR A 156 -17.76 -4.79 -8.48
N LYS A 157 -17.31 -4.84 -9.73
CA LYS A 157 -16.55 -5.99 -10.27
C LYS A 157 -15.09 -5.61 -10.44
N ILE A 158 -14.19 -6.58 -10.35
CA ILE A 158 -12.74 -6.37 -10.50
C ILE A 158 -12.41 -5.63 -11.80
N ASN A 159 -13.03 -6.01 -12.91
CA ASN A 159 -12.85 -5.38 -14.22
C ASN A 159 -13.54 -3.99 -14.37
N GLU A 160 -14.00 -3.42 -13.27
CA GLU A 160 -14.56 -2.07 -13.18
C GLU A 160 -13.77 -1.19 -12.18
N VAL A 161 -12.67 -1.70 -11.64
CA VAL A 161 -11.85 -1.02 -10.63
C VAL A 161 -10.47 -0.68 -11.18
N LEU A 162 -10.06 0.57 -11.01
CA LEU A 162 -8.67 0.99 -11.15
C LEU A 162 -7.99 0.86 -9.78
N PHE A 163 -6.95 0.06 -9.72
CA PHE A 163 -6.10 -0.07 -8.54
C PHE A 163 -4.78 0.66 -8.75
N VAL A 164 -4.48 1.58 -7.85
CA VAL A 164 -3.28 2.43 -7.87
C VAL A 164 -2.35 2.02 -6.75
N ASP A 165 -1.10 1.68 -7.06
CA ASP A 165 -0.11 1.16 -6.10
C ASP A 165 1.31 1.50 -6.59
N ASP A 166 2.31 1.52 -5.71
CA ASP A 166 3.72 1.75 -6.06
C ASP A 166 4.51 0.45 -6.32
N LEU A 167 3.91 -0.72 -6.03
CA LEU A 167 4.59 -2.01 -6.16
C LEU A 167 4.06 -2.84 -7.34
N PRO A 168 4.88 -3.06 -8.40
CA PRO A 168 4.48 -3.85 -9.57
C PRO A 168 3.93 -5.24 -9.25
N PRO A 169 4.46 -6.03 -8.28
CA PRO A 169 3.90 -7.34 -7.97
C PRO A 169 2.44 -7.31 -7.53
N TYR A 170 2.03 -6.26 -6.81
CA TYR A 170 0.64 -6.10 -6.36
C TYR A 170 -0.28 -5.75 -7.53
N LEU A 171 0.18 -4.86 -8.41
CA LEU A 171 -0.55 -4.46 -9.61
C LEU A 171 -0.68 -5.61 -10.62
N THR A 172 0.39 -6.38 -10.83
CA THR A 172 0.38 -7.57 -11.70
C THR A 172 -0.61 -8.61 -11.19
N ALA A 173 -0.65 -8.85 -9.88
CA ALA A 173 -1.62 -9.76 -9.29
C ALA A 173 -3.06 -9.28 -9.49
N PHE A 174 -3.33 -7.97 -9.34
CA PHE A 174 -4.65 -7.40 -9.59
C PHE A 174 -5.03 -7.46 -11.08
N GLN A 175 -4.09 -7.19 -11.98
CA GLN A 175 -4.29 -7.31 -13.42
C GLN A 175 -4.63 -8.75 -13.85
N ALA A 176 -3.98 -9.74 -13.25
CA ALA A 176 -4.28 -11.15 -13.51
C ALA A 176 -5.71 -11.55 -13.13
N LEU A 177 -6.35 -10.82 -12.22
CA LEU A 177 -7.77 -10.98 -11.86
C LEU A 177 -8.71 -10.23 -12.83
N GLY A 178 -8.17 -9.50 -13.80
CA GLY A 178 -8.92 -8.72 -14.79
C GLY A 178 -9.17 -7.25 -14.40
N GLY A 179 -8.53 -6.74 -13.35
CA GLY A 179 -8.63 -5.34 -12.94
C GLY A 179 -7.72 -4.41 -13.75
N PHE A 180 -7.89 -3.11 -13.59
CA PHE A 180 -7.05 -2.09 -14.22
C PHE A 180 -5.94 -1.67 -13.24
N PRO A 181 -4.66 -1.98 -13.54
CA PRO A 181 -3.55 -1.55 -12.71
C PRO A 181 -3.08 -0.14 -13.11
N LEU A 182 -2.60 0.64 -12.14
CA LEU A 182 -1.87 1.89 -12.37
C LEU A 182 -0.74 2.03 -11.36
N LEU A 183 0.48 2.12 -11.87
CA LEU A 183 1.68 2.24 -11.07
C LEU A 183 1.99 3.70 -10.76
N VAL A 184 2.28 4.03 -9.50
CA VAL A 184 2.92 5.28 -9.12
C VAL A 184 4.43 5.04 -9.07
N ASP A 185 5.16 5.60 -10.05
CA ASP A 185 6.61 5.43 -10.20
C ASP A 185 7.32 6.79 -10.09
N GLU A 186 7.43 7.34 -8.87
CA GLU A 186 8.00 8.65 -8.59
C GLU A 186 9.43 8.80 -9.13
N GLU A 187 10.22 7.74 -9.04
CA GLU A 187 11.64 7.77 -9.41
C GLU A 187 11.91 7.30 -10.86
N GLY A 188 10.89 6.81 -11.57
CA GLY A 188 11.01 6.28 -12.92
C GLY A 188 11.85 4.99 -13.00
N LYS A 189 11.95 4.24 -11.90
CA LYS A 189 12.77 3.02 -11.79
C LYS A 189 12.05 1.74 -12.23
N GLN A 190 10.74 1.81 -12.41
CA GLN A 190 9.88 0.64 -12.65
C GLN A 190 9.38 0.56 -14.11
N ARG A 191 10.03 1.28 -15.03
CA ARG A 191 9.62 1.38 -16.45
C ARG A 191 9.56 0.03 -17.17
N ASP A 192 10.40 -0.90 -16.74
CA ASP A 192 10.46 -2.25 -17.33
C ASP A 192 9.34 -3.18 -16.83
N SER A 193 8.46 -2.69 -15.94
CA SER A 193 7.33 -3.49 -15.43
C SER A 193 6.26 -3.78 -16.50
N GLY A 194 6.22 -3.00 -17.58
CA GLY A 194 5.17 -3.10 -18.60
C GLY A 194 3.79 -2.61 -18.14
N LEU A 195 3.68 -2.03 -16.94
CA LEU A 195 2.45 -1.50 -16.39
C LEU A 195 2.24 -0.03 -16.81
N PRO A 196 0.98 0.43 -17.00
CA PRO A 196 0.71 1.84 -17.12
C PRO A 196 1.16 2.56 -15.85
N SER A 197 1.83 3.70 -15.99
CA SER A 197 2.42 4.42 -14.86
C SER A 197 2.22 5.92 -14.92
N ILE A 198 2.23 6.52 -13.74
CA ILE A 198 2.25 7.97 -13.51
C ILE A 198 3.38 8.31 -12.51
N PRO A 199 4.05 9.46 -12.65
CA PRO A 199 5.13 9.84 -11.73
C PRO A 199 4.63 10.30 -10.36
N SER A 200 3.37 10.72 -10.26
CA SER A 200 2.75 11.18 -9.01
C SER A 200 1.27 10.83 -9.01
N ILE A 201 0.71 10.57 -7.83
CA ILE A 201 -0.74 10.39 -7.66
C ILE A 201 -1.53 11.62 -8.16
N LEU A 202 -0.93 12.81 -8.12
CA LEU A 202 -1.54 14.04 -8.61
C LEU A 202 -1.78 14.05 -10.13
N ASP A 203 -1.15 13.14 -10.88
CA ASP A 203 -1.36 12.97 -12.32
C ASP A 203 -2.54 12.04 -12.66
N LEU A 204 -3.19 11.45 -11.66
CA LEU A 204 -4.31 10.53 -11.85
C LEU A 204 -5.48 11.12 -12.65
N PRO A 205 -5.95 12.37 -12.43
CA PRO A 205 -7.01 12.94 -13.25
C PRO A 205 -6.66 12.99 -14.74
N SER A 206 -5.44 13.42 -15.07
CA SER A 206 -4.96 13.48 -16.46
C SER A 206 -4.83 12.07 -17.08
N TYR A 207 -4.48 11.07 -16.29
CA TYR A 207 -4.45 9.67 -16.74
C TYR A 207 -5.86 9.18 -17.06
N LEU A 208 -6.83 9.42 -16.19
CA LEU A 208 -8.22 8.99 -16.37
C LEU A 208 -8.87 9.66 -17.58
N GLN A 209 -8.56 10.93 -17.85
CA GLN A 209 -9.04 11.62 -19.06
C GLN A 209 -8.57 10.94 -20.33
N ARG A 210 -7.29 10.59 -20.42
CA ARG A 210 -6.71 9.85 -21.57
C ARG A 210 -7.29 8.45 -21.80
N CYS A 211 -7.83 7.83 -20.74
CA CYS A 211 -8.47 6.50 -20.84
C CYS A 211 -9.93 6.59 -21.27
N ALA A 212 -10.55 7.78 -21.25
CA ALA A 212 -11.95 8.01 -21.62
C ALA A 212 -12.12 8.37 -23.10
N ASP A 213 -11.05 8.89 -23.72
CA ASP A 213 -10.95 9.21 -25.16
C ASP A 213 -10.58 7.94 -25.95
#